data_16b8d8f5e810b40daffb035e303a17ee
#
_entry.id   16b8d8f5e810b40daffb035e303a17ee
#
_cell.length_a   1.000
_cell.length_b   1.000
_cell.length_c   1.000
_cell.angle_alpha   90.00
_cell.angle_beta   90.00
_cell.angle_gamma   90.00
#
_symmetry.space_group_name_H-M   'P 1'
#
loop_
_entity.id
_entity.type
_entity.pdbx_description
1 polymer ?
#
loop_
_entity_poly.entity_id
_entity_poly.type
_entity_poly.pdbx_seq_one_letter_code
_entity_poly.pdbx_strand_id
1 'polypeptide(L)'
;YPLRRQRQMCIRDSNWSPTFDFRYKFSEQSNLRINYKGTITQPTMSQLLSIVDNTDPQNISVGNPGLKPAFTNNFRLFYNTYKQSHSQALMTFANFSTTRNAIGNSVTYDAITGARTIRPVNVNGNWDADAGLMYNTSIDSAGVWNLHTFTRANFNRYVSYLQLNRTSNLEKNITKSLTLGERLAASYRTSWLELELDGSVDYTNTKNNLQSMSNLRTWQFAYGGTLSLNLPWNMSISTDLHQNSRRGYSDASLNTNELLWNAQISQSMLKGNALTFSLQFYDILRQQSNLSRVINSMSRTDTEYNSINSYIMLRATYRLNLFGGKNAMPKPKDSPDFDRNGPGMGPREGGKKGFGGGRPAGGPPSGGGFGGF
;
A
#
# COMPACT_ATOMS: atom_id res chain seq x y z
N TYR A 1 -35.73 1.32 46.82
CA TYR A 1 -34.62 0.76 46.06
C TYR A 1 -33.46 1.75 46.04
N PRO A 2 -32.26 1.41 46.62
CA PRO A 2 -31.13 2.33 46.58
C PRO A 2 -30.57 2.36 45.15
N LEU A 3 -30.59 3.54 44.54
CA LEU A 3 -29.90 3.82 43.29
C LEU A 3 -28.41 3.49 43.47
N ARG A 4 -27.94 2.37 42.88
CA ARG A 4 -26.51 2.06 42.76
C ARG A 4 -25.89 3.21 41.93
N ARG A 5 -25.18 4.09 42.64
CA ARG A 5 -24.25 5.03 41.98
C ARG A 5 -23.28 4.23 41.17
N GLN A 6 -23.44 4.26 39.86
CA GLN A 6 -22.40 3.80 38.94
C GLN A 6 -21.17 4.67 39.24
N ARG A 7 -20.16 4.07 39.83
CA ARG A 7 -18.84 4.68 39.93
C ARG A 7 -18.32 4.74 38.49
N GLN A 8 -18.40 5.89 37.85
CA GLN A 8 -17.61 6.19 36.67
C GLN A 8 -16.15 6.10 37.10
N MET A 9 -15.50 5.01 36.76
CA MET A 9 -14.05 4.90 36.86
C MET A 9 -13.46 5.81 35.75
N CYS A 10 -13.18 7.06 36.10
CA CYS A 10 -12.36 7.93 35.29
C CYS A 10 -10.91 7.43 35.36
N ILE A 11 -10.50 6.57 34.44
CA ILE A 11 -9.10 6.22 34.28
C ILE A 11 -8.43 7.43 33.65
N ARG A 12 -7.65 8.18 34.41
CA ARG A 12 -6.74 9.22 33.90
C ARG A 12 -5.40 8.57 33.63
N ASP A 13 -5.18 8.11 32.43
CA ASP A 13 -3.87 7.65 31.99
C ASP A 13 -3.06 8.86 31.51
N SER A 14 -1.91 9.07 32.15
CA SER A 14 -0.91 10.03 31.70
C SER A 14 0.11 9.28 30.84
N ASN A 15 0.14 9.58 29.55
CA ASN A 15 0.98 8.86 28.59
C ASN A 15 2.00 9.83 27.99
N TRP A 16 3.26 9.42 27.95
CA TRP A 16 4.35 10.18 27.37
C TRP A 16 4.58 9.77 25.91
N SER A 17 4.52 10.76 25.00
CA SER A 17 4.65 10.54 23.55
C SER A 17 5.75 11.43 22.98
N PRO A 18 7.03 11.05 23.14
CA PRO A 18 8.16 11.88 22.75
C PRO A 18 8.25 11.95 21.24
N THR A 19 8.70 13.11 20.75
CA THR A 19 9.00 13.34 19.34
C THR A 19 10.35 14.02 19.18
N PHE A 20 11.08 13.64 18.15
CA PHE A 20 12.32 14.26 17.75
C PHE A 20 12.31 14.45 16.23
N ASP A 21 12.65 15.63 15.76
CA ASP A 21 12.73 15.94 14.32
C ASP A 21 14.06 16.67 14.07
N PHE A 22 14.92 16.02 13.32
CA PHE A 22 16.20 16.57 12.90
C PHE A 22 16.19 16.77 11.38
N ARG A 23 16.58 17.97 10.95
CA ARG A 23 16.66 18.32 9.53
C ARG A 23 18.02 18.95 9.27
N TYR A 24 18.70 18.45 8.28
CA TYR A 24 19.96 18.98 7.84
C TYR A 24 19.96 19.19 6.33
N LYS A 25 20.29 20.41 5.91
CA LYS A 25 20.43 20.76 4.50
C LYS A 25 21.91 20.77 4.15
N PHE A 26 22.32 19.85 3.28
CA PHE A 26 23.67 19.84 2.71
C PHE A 26 23.82 20.92 1.65
N SER A 27 22.74 21.18 0.90
CA SER A 27 22.60 22.23 -0.11
C SER A 27 21.11 22.59 -0.26
N GLU A 28 20.79 23.55 -1.13
CA GLU A 28 19.39 23.86 -1.45
C GLU A 28 18.64 22.68 -2.06
N GLN A 29 19.37 21.77 -2.70
CA GLN A 29 18.83 20.61 -3.42
C GLN A 29 19.06 19.27 -2.69
N SER A 30 19.74 19.29 -1.54
CA SER A 30 20.09 18.07 -0.80
C SER A 30 19.78 18.23 0.67
N ASN A 31 18.88 17.38 1.18
CA ASN A 31 18.45 17.43 2.56
C ASN A 31 18.26 16.05 3.17
N LEU A 32 18.54 15.97 4.47
CA LEU A 32 18.34 14.81 5.32
C LEU A 32 17.34 15.18 6.40
N ARG A 33 16.39 14.29 6.62
CA ARG A 33 15.45 14.36 7.73
C ARG A 33 15.46 13.08 8.52
N ILE A 34 15.61 13.18 9.82
CA ILE A 34 15.48 12.07 10.77
C ILE A 34 14.35 12.45 11.73
N ASN A 35 13.37 11.58 11.85
CA ASN A 35 12.23 11.77 12.73
C ASN A 35 12.06 10.54 13.62
N TYR A 36 11.90 10.79 14.91
CA TYR A 36 11.47 9.81 15.88
C TYR A 36 10.14 10.23 16.50
N LYS A 37 9.22 9.28 16.65
CA LYS A 37 7.93 9.51 17.29
C LYS A 37 7.51 8.29 18.11
N GLY A 38 7.35 8.49 19.41
CA GLY A 38 6.67 7.55 20.29
C GLY A 38 5.16 7.76 20.21
N THR A 39 4.38 6.71 20.00
CA THR A 39 2.92 6.77 19.97
C THR A 39 2.31 5.70 20.87
N ILE A 40 1.20 6.05 21.51
CA ILE A 40 0.46 5.13 22.36
C ILE A 40 -0.86 4.82 21.71
N THR A 41 -1.19 3.54 21.67
CA THR A 41 -2.47 3.03 21.18
C THR A 41 -3.20 2.34 22.32
N GLN A 42 -4.37 2.88 22.68
CA GLN A 42 -5.24 2.28 23.68
C GLN A 42 -5.98 1.08 23.08
N PRO A 43 -6.24 0.02 23.88
CA PRO A 43 -7.15 -1.03 23.50
C PRO A 43 -8.53 -0.47 23.18
N THR A 44 -9.23 -1.03 22.22
CA THR A 44 -10.62 -0.66 21.91
C THR A 44 -11.57 -1.21 22.96
N MET A 45 -12.76 -0.61 23.09
CA MET A 45 -13.79 -1.10 24.03
C MET A 45 -14.18 -2.56 23.73
N SER A 46 -14.28 -2.93 22.47
CA SER A 46 -14.56 -4.32 22.06
C SER A 46 -13.47 -5.30 22.49
N GLN A 47 -12.21 -4.87 22.53
CA GLN A 47 -11.10 -5.68 23.00
C GLN A 47 -11.07 -5.81 24.53
N LEU A 48 -11.59 -4.82 25.28
CA LEU A 48 -11.59 -4.81 26.74
C LEU A 48 -12.81 -5.50 27.35
N LEU A 49 -13.95 -5.46 26.68
CA LEU A 49 -15.19 -6.05 27.19
C LEU A 49 -15.10 -7.59 27.18
N SER A 50 -15.35 -8.22 28.34
CA SER A 50 -15.43 -9.70 28.45
C SER A 50 -16.71 -10.28 27.84
N ILE A 51 -17.22 -9.68 26.79
CA ILE A 51 -18.39 -10.18 26.07
C ILE A 51 -17.93 -11.26 25.11
N VAL A 52 -18.64 -12.37 25.13
CA VAL A 52 -18.42 -13.48 24.20
C VAL A 52 -19.25 -13.22 22.95
N ASP A 53 -18.57 -13.03 21.84
CA ASP A 53 -19.20 -13.03 20.53
C ASP A 53 -19.11 -14.44 19.93
N ASN A 54 -20.25 -15.09 19.84
CA ASN A 54 -20.45 -16.43 19.28
C ASN A 54 -21.38 -16.45 18.07
N THR A 55 -21.45 -15.34 17.38
CA THR A 55 -22.22 -15.22 16.12
C THR A 55 -21.77 -16.26 15.10
N ASP A 56 -20.46 -16.57 15.10
CA ASP A 56 -19.89 -17.75 14.45
C ASP A 56 -19.48 -18.77 15.53
N PRO A 57 -20.25 -19.87 15.72
CA PRO A 57 -19.94 -20.87 16.76
C PRO A 57 -18.60 -21.59 16.60
N GLN A 58 -18.00 -21.54 15.40
CA GLN A 58 -16.67 -22.12 15.16
C GLN A 58 -15.55 -21.11 15.44
N ASN A 59 -15.84 -19.80 15.52
CA ASN A 59 -14.89 -18.73 15.72
C ASN A 59 -15.36 -17.74 16.80
N ILE A 60 -15.25 -18.17 18.03
CA ILE A 60 -15.69 -17.39 19.18
C ILE A 60 -14.68 -16.29 19.48
N SER A 61 -15.14 -15.07 19.66
CA SER A 61 -14.29 -13.93 20.06
C SER A 61 -14.61 -13.50 21.50
N VAL A 62 -13.58 -13.29 22.30
CA VAL A 62 -13.73 -12.89 23.72
C VAL A 62 -12.76 -11.76 24.02
N GLY A 63 -13.26 -10.65 24.55
CA GLY A 63 -12.41 -9.54 24.95
C GLY A 63 -11.56 -9.83 26.19
N ASN A 64 -10.58 -8.97 26.47
CA ASN A 64 -9.63 -9.10 27.56
C ASN A 64 -9.50 -7.79 28.34
N PRO A 65 -10.14 -7.66 29.53
CA PRO A 65 -10.04 -6.47 30.38
C PRO A 65 -8.61 -6.17 30.89
N GLY A 66 -7.72 -7.19 30.85
CA GLY A 66 -6.32 -7.06 31.31
C GLY A 66 -5.37 -6.46 30.28
N LEU A 67 -5.86 -5.98 29.14
CA LEU A 67 -5.02 -5.38 28.11
C LEU A 67 -4.40 -4.07 28.60
N LYS A 68 -3.11 -3.92 28.31
CA LYS A 68 -2.34 -2.70 28.53
C LYS A 68 -2.23 -1.93 27.21
N PRO A 69 -2.10 -0.59 27.27
CA PRO A 69 -1.81 0.22 26.10
C PRO A 69 -0.52 -0.24 25.38
N ALA A 70 -0.55 -0.20 24.09
CA ALA A 70 0.61 -0.46 23.26
C ALA A 70 1.43 0.82 23.06
N PHE A 71 2.76 0.73 23.15
CA PHE A 71 3.68 1.83 22.85
C PHE A 71 4.52 1.50 21.64
N THR A 72 4.42 2.34 20.61
CA THR A 72 5.14 2.16 19.35
C THR A 72 6.20 3.25 19.20
N ASN A 73 7.45 2.81 19.00
CA ASN A 73 8.57 3.66 18.60
C ASN A 73 8.67 3.66 17.08
N ASN A 74 8.58 4.82 16.46
CA ASN A 74 8.72 4.98 15.02
C ASN A 74 9.95 5.82 14.72
N PHE A 75 10.89 5.27 13.97
CA PHE A 75 12.07 5.96 13.45
C PHE A 75 11.91 6.09 11.95
N ARG A 76 12.12 7.29 11.43
CA ARG A 76 12.05 7.57 10.00
C ARG A 76 13.28 8.34 9.58
N LEU A 77 13.92 7.89 8.53
CA LEU A 77 14.98 8.57 7.82
C LEU A 77 14.51 8.86 6.42
N PHE A 78 14.75 10.08 5.97
CA PHE A 78 14.47 10.49 4.61
C PHE A 78 15.64 11.35 4.12
N TYR A 79 16.19 10.98 2.98
CA TYR A 79 17.22 11.73 2.30
C TYR A 79 16.81 11.93 0.86
N ASN A 80 16.97 13.15 0.38
CA ASN A 80 16.81 13.44 -1.04
C ASN A 80 17.89 14.38 -1.52
N THR A 81 18.28 14.20 -2.76
CA THR A 81 19.17 15.10 -3.47
C THR A 81 18.76 15.21 -4.93
N TYR A 82 18.94 16.37 -5.49
CA TYR A 82 18.70 16.65 -6.90
C TYR A 82 19.91 17.35 -7.50
N LYS A 83 20.29 16.94 -8.70
CA LYS A 83 21.37 17.55 -9.46
C LYS A 83 20.83 17.93 -10.84
N GLN A 84 20.88 19.19 -11.18
CA GLN A 84 20.28 19.72 -12.40
C GLN A 84 20.95 19.20 -13.67
N SER A 85 22.27 18.92 -13.64
CA SER A 85 22.95 18.25 -14.74
C SER A 85 22.36 16.85 -14.89
N HIS A 86 21.81 16.50 -16.07
CA HIS A 86 21.15 15.22 -16.34
C HIS A 86 19.90 14.94 -15.49
N SER A 87 19.29 15.96 -14.86
CA SER A 87 18.08 15.82 -14.04
C SER A 87 18.15 14.67 -13.03
N GLN A 88 19.32 14.46 -12.41
CA GLN A 88 19.52 13.38 -11.47
C GLN A 88 18.79 13.64 -10.15
N ALA A 89 17.96 12.70 -9.74
CA ALA A 89 17.29 12.74 -8.45
C ALA A 89 17.52 11.41 -7.72
N LEU A 90 18.00 11.51 -6.49
CA LEU A 90 18.09 10.38 -5.57
C LEU A 90 17.22 10.67 -4.38
N MET A 91 16.33 9.73 -4.06
CA MET A 91 15.50 9.75 -2.87
C MET A 91 15.67 8.41 -2.15
N THR A 92 15.92 8.47 -0.86
CA THR A 92 15.97 7.26 -0.04
C THR A 92 15.19 7.48 1.24
N PHE A 93 14.54 6.45 1.70
CA PHE A 93 13.86 6.44 2.98
C PHE A 93 14.12 5.12 3.71
N ALA A 94 14.11 5.19 5.03
CA ALA A 94 14.10 4.01 5.89
C ALA A 94 13.17 4.29 7.07
N ASN A 95 12.29 3.36 7.36
CA ASN A 95 11.41 3.40 8.50
C ASN A 95 11.66 2.15 9.34
N PHE A 96 11.68 2.33 10.65
CA PHE A 96 11.75 1.23 11.60
C PHE A 96 10.73 1.48 12.71
N SER A 97 9.91 0.49 12.97
CA SER A 97 8.88 0.55 13.98
C SER A 97 8.99 -0.66 14.92
N THR A 98 8.90 -0.43 16.22
CA THR A 98 8.85 -1.50 17.22
C THR A 98 7.82 -1.18 18.28
N THR A 99 6.97 -2.17 18.61
CA THR A 99 5.85 -1.99 19.52
C THR A 99 6.03 -2.84 20.76
N ARG A 100 6.03 -2.18 21.92
CA ARG A 100 5.94 -2.81 23.24
C ARG A 100 4.48 -2.98 23.62
N ASN A 101 4.14 -4.10 24.24
CA ASN A 101 2.77 -4.46 24.60
C ASN A 101 1.82 -4.40 23.40
N ALA A 102 2.29 -4.75 22.19
CA ALA A 102 1.44 -4.81 21.02
C ALA A 102 0.23 -5.71 21.30
N ILE A 103 -0.94 -5.31 20.83
CA ILE A 103 -2.14 -6.12 20.98
C ILE A 103 -2.15 -7.13 19.83
N GLY A 104 -1.87 -8.38 20.16
CA GLY A 104 -1.95 -9.53 19.28
C GLY A 104 -3.12 -10.42 19.68
N ASN A 105 -3.26 -11.55 19.01
CA ASN A 105 -4.29 -12.53 19.32
C ASN A 105 -3.69 -13.79 19.95
N SER A 106 -4.43 -14.37 20.85
CA SER A 106 -4.26 -15.73 21.35
C SER A 106 -5.39 -16.58 20.79
N VAL A 107 -5.06 -17.71 20.15
CA VAL A 107 -6.02 -18.65 19.58
C VAL A 107 -5.91 -19.96 20.31
N THR A 108 -7.02 -20.41 20.90
CA THR A 108 -7.17 -21.71 21.57
C THR A 108 -8.29 -22.51 20.94
N TYR A 109 -8.25 -23.82 21.07
CA TYR A 109 -9.29 -24.71 20.56
C TYR A 109 -10.03 -25.40 21.71
N ASP A 110 -11.35 -25.43 21.61
CA ASP A 110 -12.17 -26.25 22.50
C ASP A 110 -11.92 -27.72 22.25
N ALA A 111 -11.69 -28.49 23.33
CA ALA A 111 -11.31 -29.91 23.21
C ALA A 111 -12.43 -30.82 22.67
N ILE A 112 -13.69 -30.41 22.87
CA ILE A 112 -14.87 -31.22 22.49
C ILE A 112 -15.39 -30.81 21.10
N THR A 113 -15.69 -29.53 20.95
CA THR A 113 -16.35 -29.02 19.75
C THR A 113 -15.36 -28.70 18.61
N GLY A 114 -14.09 -28.43 18.95
CA GLY A 114 -13.09 -27.95 18.02
C GLY A 114 -13.27 -26.47 17.63
N ALA A 115 -14.23 -25.78 18.23
CA ALA A 115 -14.39 -24.36 18.07
C ALA A 115 -13.12 -23.64 18.54
N ARG A 116 -12.70 -22.62 17.80
CA ARG A 116 -11.56 -21.80 18.19
C ARG A 116 -12.02 -20.55 18.94
N THR A 117 -11.33 -20.25 20.01
CA THR A 117 -11.53 -19.02 20.76
C THR A 117 -10.38 -18.07 20.47
N ILE A 118 -10.71 -16.86 20.03
CA ILE A 118 -9.76 -15.78 19.73
C ILE A 118 -9.87 -14.75 20.86
N ARG A 119 -8.74 -14.47 21.51
CA ARG A 119 -8.67 -13.47 22.60
C ARG A 119 -7.52 -12.51 22.36
N PRO A 120 -7.73 -11.19 22.44
CA PRO A 120 -6.65 -10.22 22.34
C PRO A 120 -5.74 -10.30 23.58
N VAL A 121 -4.43 -10.25 23.37
CA VAL A 121 -3.40 -10.31 24.42
C VAL A 121 -2.26 -9.34 24.10
N ASN A 122 -1.57 -8.85 25.13
CA ASN A 122 -0.36 -8.08 24.88
C ASN A 122 0.80 -9.01 24.53
N VAL A 123 1.49 -8.69 23.46
CA VAL A 123 2.67 -9.40 22.97
C VAL A 123 3.85 -8.45 22.80
N ASN A 124 5.05 -8.99 22.92
CA ASN A 124 6.28 -8.23 22.70
C ASN A 124 7.14 -8.91 21.61
N GLY A 125 7.85 -8.05 20.87
CA GLY A 125 8.74 -8.49 19.82
C GLY A 125 8.18 -8.28 18.42
N ASN A 126 7.10 -7.53 18.28
CA ASN A 126 6.63 -7.03 16.99
C ASN A 126 7.52 -5.88 16.55
N TRP A 127 8.01 -5.96 15.33
CA TRP A 127 8.69 -4.87 14.67
C TRP A 127 8.59 -5.00 13.16
N ASP A 128 8.67 -3.89 12.50
CA ASP A 128 8.70 -3.76 11.06
C ASP A 128 9.79 -2.78 10.65
N ALA A 129 10.42 -3.06 9.53
CA ALA A 129 11.40 -2.21 8.89
C ALA A 129 11.11 -2.17 7.40
N ASP A 130 11.07 -0.97 6.84
CA ASP A 130 10.97 -0.76 5.40
C ASP A 130 12.00 0.26 4.94
N ALA A 131 12.59 0.01 3.79
CA ALA A 131 13.55 0.91 3.17
C ALA A 131 13.30 0.95 1.66
N GLY A 132 13.54 2.11 1.08
CA GLY A 132 13.47 2.30 -0.36
C GLY A 132 14.48 3.29 -0.87
N LEU A 133 14.96 3.03 -2.08
CA LEU A 133 15.86 3.88 -2.83
C LEU A 133 15.27 4.09 -4.20
N MET A 134 15.05 5.34 -4.57
CA MET A 134 14.59 5.75 -5.89
C MET A 134 15.68 6.60 -6.53
N TYR A 135 16.08 6.22 -7.73
CA TYR A 135 17.03 6.98 -8.52
C TYR A 135 16.48 7.23 -9.91
N ASN A 136 16.49 8.47 -10.32
CA ASN A 136 16.03 8.94 -11.62
C ASN A 136 17.16 9.73 -12.26
N THR A 137 17.40 9.52 -13.54
CA THR A 137 18.38 10.28 -14.31
C THR A 137 18.01 10.37 -15.76
N SER A 138 18.33 11.49 -16.39
CA SER A 138 18.39 11.57 -17.85
C SER A 138 19.75 11.11 -18.33
N ILE A 139 19.79 10.24 -19.32
CA ILE A 139 21.04 9.70 -19.89
C ILE A 139 21.68 10.78 -20.76
N ASP A 140 20.84 11.54 -21.46
CA ASP A 140 21.25 12.63 -22.34
C ASP A 140 20.94 14.01 -21.74
N SER A 141 21.65 15.02 -22.21
CA SER A 141 21.46 16.41 -21.76
C SER A 141 20.12 17.03 -22.21
N ALA A 142 19.52 16.47 -23.26
CA ALA A 142 18.23 16.92 -23.79
C ALA A 142 17.04 16.34 -22.99
N GLY A 143 17.27 15.37 -22.10
CA GLY A 143 16.23 14.73 -21.29
C GLY A 143 15.31 13.83 -22.09
N VAL A 144 15.74 13.38 -23.26
CA VAL A 144 14.98 12.49 -24.15
C VAL A 144 14.98 11.04 -23.63
N TRP A 145 16.14 10.58 -23.16
CA TRP A 145 16.31 9.26 -22.56
C TRP A 145 16.37 9.38 -21.03
N ASN A 146 15.46 8.70 -20.35
CA ASN A 146 15.40 8.69 -18.91
C ASN A 146 15.43 7.28 -18.36
N LEU A 147 16.08 7.13 -17.22
CA LEU A 147 16.17 5.88 -16.47
C LEU A 147 15.60 6.11 -15.08
N HIS A 148 14.74 5.19 -14.64
CA HIS A 148 14.17 5.12 -13.30
C HIS A 148 14.54 3.79 -12.67
N THR A 149 14.93 3.83 -11.41
CA THR A 149 15.06 2.61 -10.60
C THR A 149 14.43 2.82 -9.25
N PHE A 150 13.79 1.78 -8.74
CA PHE A 150 13.21 1.77 -7.40
C PHE A 150 13.46 0.43 -6.74
N THR A 151 14.38 0.44 -5.77
CA THR A 151 14.69 -0.69 -4.90
C THR A 151 13.89 -0.57 -3.62
N ARG A 152 13.26 -1.65 -3.16
CA ARG A 152 12.56 -1.70 -1.88
C ARG A 152 12.92 -2.94 -1.08
N ALA A 153 12.96 -2.79 0.24
CA ALA A 153 13.10 -3.88 1.18
C ALA A 153 12.10 -3.68 2.31
N ASN A 154 11.34 -4.72 2.62
CA ASN A 154 10.40 -4.71 3.73
C ASN A 154 10.63 -5.96 4.57
N PHE A 155 10.72 -5.77 5.88
CA PHE A 155 10.84 -6.86 6.84
C PHE A 155 9.82 -6.68 7.96
N ASN A 156 9.04 -7.73 8.22
CA ASN A 156 8.04 -7.76 9.28
C ASN A 156 8.27 -8.93 10.22
N ARG A 157 8.07 -8.68 11.51
CA ARG A 157 8.04 -9.71 12.53
C ARG A 157 6.80 -9.54 13.38
N TYR A 158 5.89 -10.50 13.28
CA TYR A 158 4.65 -10.57 14.04
C TYR A 158 4.68 -11.67 15.07
N VAL A 159 4.16 -11.40 16.24
CA VAL A 159 4.06 -12.32 17.35
C VAL A 159 2.60 -12.48 17.74
N SER A 160 2.19 -13.72 17.95
CA SER A 160 0.87 -14.10 18.48
C SER A 160 1.03 -15.32 19.39
N TYR A 161 -0.05 -15.81 19.97
CA TYR A 161 -0.07 -17.08 20.68
C TYR A 161 -1.05 -18.02 19.99
N LEU A 162 -0.63 -19.26 19.79
CA LEU A 162 -1.40 -20.26 19.08
C LEU A 162 -1.33 -21.61 19.80
N GLN A 163 -2.46 -22.25 19.94
CA GLN A 163 -2.56 -23.68 20.26
C GLN A 163 -2.69 -24.44 18.94
N LEU A 164 -1.75 -25.33 18.65
CA LEU A 164 -1.70 -26.04 17.36
C LEU A 164 -2.82 -27.05 17.18
N ASN A 165 -3.23 -27.68 18.26
CA ASN A 165 -4.31 -28.64 18.29
C ASN A 165 -5.00 -28.66 19.67
N ARG A 166 -6.08 -29.41 19.81
CA ARG A 166 -6.90 -29.46 21.03
C ARG A 166 -6.15 -29.89 22.31
N THR A 167 -5.01 -30.55 22.17
CA THR A 167 -4.24 -31.13 23.28
C THR A 167 -2.90 -30.44 23.52
N SER A 168 -2.46 -29.57 22.61
CA SER A 168 -1.20 -28.85 22.77
C SER A 168 -1.33 -27.65 23.73
N ASN A 169 -0.21 -27.25 24.31
CA ASN A 169 -0.15 -26.02 25.08
C ASN A 169 -0.21 -24.78 24.15
N LEU A 170 -0.56 -23.65 24.74
CA LEU A 170 -0.50 -22.35 24.06
C LEU A 170 0.95 -21.93 23.86
N GLU A 171 1.39 -21.81 22.63
CA GLU A 171 2.76 -21.50 22.27
C GLU A 171 2.88 -20.15 21.56
N LYS A 172 4.06 -19.55 21.64
CA LYS A 172 4.38 -18.30 20.98
C LYS A 172 4.58 -18.53 19.48
N ASN A 173 3.68 -17.99 18.68
CA ASN A 173 3.73 -18.04 17.23
C ASN A 173 4.44 -16.81 16.69
N ILE A 174 5.49 -17.00 15.88
CA ILE A 174 6.30 -15.93 15.30
C ILE A 174 6.31 -16.09 13.79
N THR A 175 5.82 -15.08 13.11
CA THR A 175 5.90 -14.98 11.65
C THR A 175 6.92 -13.89 11.27
N LYS A 176 7.85 -14.25 10.41
CA LYS A 176 8.85 -13.34 9.82
C LYS A 176 8.61 -13.31 8.32
N SER A 177 8.50 -12.12 7.76
CA SER A 177 8.33 -11.92 6.32
C SER A 177 9.36 -10.92 5.82
N LEU A 178 10.09 -11.29 4.78
CA LEU A 178 10.99 -10.44 4.03
C LEU A 178 10.46 -10.30 2.61
N THR A 179 10.30 -9.08 2.15
CA THR A 179 10.00 -8.75 0.76
C THR A 179 11.10 -7.87 0.21
N LEU A 180 11.70 -8.27 -0.89
CA LEU A 180 12.67 -7.48 -1.66
C LEU A 180 12.07 -7.22 -3.03
N GLY A 181 12.11 -5.97 -3.46
CA GLY A 181 11.58 -5.58 -4.76
C GLY A 181 12.54 -4.65 -5.49
N GLU A 182 12.62 -4.83 -6.80
CA GLU A 182 13.35 -3.95 -7.72
C GLU A 182 12.45 -3.63 -8.90
N ARG A 183 12.44 -2.36 -9.30
CA ARG A 183 11.80 -1.90 -10.52
C ARG A 183 12.78 -1.05 -11.31
N LEU A 184 12.88 -1.35 -12.59
CA LEU A 184 13.65 -0.59 -13.58
C LEU A 184 12.71 -0.12 -14.67
N ALA A 185 12.85 1.12 -15.10
CA ALA A 185 12.13 1.63 -16.26
C ALA A 185 13.06 2.53 -17.08
N ALA A 186 13.02 2.39 -18.38
CA ALA A 186 13.71 3.24 -19.34
C ALA A 186 12.68 3.88 -20.25
N SER A 187 12.71 5.21 -20.37
CA SER A 187 11.79 5.93 -21.24
C SER A 187 12.51 6.77 -22.27
N TYR A 188 11.95 6.78 -23.44
CA TYR A 188 12.29 7.67 -24.56
C TYR A 188 11.14 8.62 -24.80
N ARG A 189 11.37 9.92 -24.65
CA ARG A 189 10.31 10.93 -24.71
C ARG A 189 10.68 12.07 -25.66
N THR A 190 9.83 12.28 -26.65
CA THR A 190 9.86 13.42 -27.54
C THR A 190 8.52 14.18 -27.49
N SER A 191 8.36 15.22 -28.29
CA SER A 191 7.10 15.98 -28.36
C SER A 191 5.91 15.17 -28.87
N TRP A 192 6.13 14.13 -29.68
CA TRP A 192 5.08 13.35 -30.32
C TRP A 192 5.08 11.87 -29.95
N LEU A 193 6.19 11.37 -29.37
CA LEU A 193 6.37 9.95 -29.01
C LEU A 193 6.87 9.84 -27.58
N GLU A 194 6.23 9.00 -26.79
CA GLU A 194 6.73 8.50 -25.51
C GLU A 194 6.70 6.97 -25.56
N LEU A 195 7.85 6.37 -25.34
CA LEU A 195 8.02 4.92 -25.20
C LEU A 195 8.65 4.66 -23.84
N GLU A 196 8.02 3.82 -23.03
CA GLU A 196 8.56 3.35 -21.75
C GLU A 196 8.64 1.83 -21.79
N LEU A 197 9.78 1.28 -21.43
CA LEU A 197 9.98 -0.14 -21.17
C LEU A 197 10.26 -0.29 -19.67
N ASP A 198 9.54 -1.17 -19.01
CA ASP A 198 9.71 -1.41 -17.60
C ASP A 198 9.74 -2.88 -17.22
N GLY A 199 10.41 -3.15 -16.12
CA GLY A 199 10.44 -4.47 -15.51
C GLY A 199 10.52 -4.37 -14.00
N SER A 200 9.90 -5.31 -13.30
CA SER A 200 9.95 -5.41 -11.85
C SER A 200 10.05 -6.85 -11.40
N VAL A 201 10.68 -7.03 -10.26
CA VAL A 201 10.75 -8.32 -9.57
C VAL A 201 10.52 -8.10 -8.09
N ASP A 202 9.65 -8.91 -7.49
CA ASP A 202 9.40 -8.95 -6.05
C ASP A 202 9.62 -10.37 -5.54
N TYR A 203 10.50 -10.49 -4.57
CA TYR A 203 10.74 -11.73 -3.85
C TYR A 203 10.18 -11.63 -2.44
N THR A 204 9.32 -12.57 -2.06
CA THR A 204 8.76 -12.64 -0.71
C THR A 204 9.11 -13.98 -0.08
N ASN A 205 9.66 -13.92 1.15
CA ASN A 205 9.97 -15.09 1.96
C ASN A 205 9.32 -14.93 3.34
N THR A 206 8.27 -15.70 3.58
CA THR A 206 7.56 -15.73 4.87
C THR A 206 7.83 -17.04 5.57
N LYS A 207 8.20 -16.98 6.84
CA LYS A 207 8.46 -18.13 7.70
C LYS A 207 7.68 -18.01 9.00
N ASN A 208 7.03 -19.10 9.38
CA ASN A 208 6.34 -19.23 10.65
C ASN A 208 6.98 -20.38 11.46
N ASN A 209 7.15 -20.17 12.77
CA ASN A 209 7.84 -21.15 13.61
C ASN A 209 6.96 -22.34 14.01
N LEU A 210 5.64 -22.17 14.07
CA LEU A 210 4.70 -23.22 14.49
C LEU A 210 3.98 -23.86 13.30
N GLN A 211 3.67 -23.06 12.28
CA GLN A 211 2.89 -23.49 11.12
C GLN A 211 3.76 -23.50 9.87
N SER A 212 4.54 -24.56 9.69
CA SER A 212 5.45 -24.69 8.53
C SER A 212 4.72 -24.68 7.18
N MET A 213 3.46 -25.10 7.14
CA MET A 213 2.62 -25.01 5.94
C MET A 213 2.29 -23.57 5.53
N SER A 214 2.44 -22.61 6.45
CA SER A 214 2.30 -21.18 6.16
C SER A 214 3.58 -20.55 5.61
N ASN A 215 4.68 -21.31 5.51
CA ASN A 215 5.91 -20.82 4.91
C ASN A 215 5.70 -20.62 3.41
N LEU A 216 6.17 -19.47 2.93
CA LEU A 216 5.96 -19.08 1.54
C LEU A 216 7.24 -18.48 0.98
N ARG A 217 7.62 -18.90 -0.21
CA ARG A 217 8.69 -18.29 -1.00
C ARG A 217 8.14 -18.02 -2.39
N THR A 218 7.86 -16.76 -2.67
CA THR A 218 7.24 -16.39 -3.93
C THR A 218 8.08 -15.38 -4.67
N TRP A 219 7.97 -15.45 -5.98
CA TRP A 219 8.48 -14.50 -6.93
C TRP A 219 7.33 -13.92 -7.72
N GLN A 220 7.28 -12.62 -7.81
CA GLN A 220 6.38 -11.93 -8.72
C GLN A 220 7.27 -11.07 -9.62
N PHE A 221 7.06 -11.17 -10.91
CA PHE A 221 7.78 -10.35 -11.87
C PHE A 221 6.82 -9.87 -12.95
N ALA A 222 7.03 -8.64 -13.33
CA ALA A 222 6.31 -8.01 -14.40
C ALA A 222 7.31 -7.37 -15.34
N TYR A 223 7.02 -7.40 -16.63
CA TYR A 223 7.77 -6.68 -17.63
C TYR A 223 6.88 -6.30 -18.79
N GLY A 224 7.19 -5.19 -19.42
CA GLY A 224 6.34 -4.71 -20.48
C GLY A 224 6.77 -3.37 -21.02
N GLY A 225 5.84 -2.70 -21.64
CA GLY A 225 6.08 -1.36 -22.14
C GLY A 225 4.79 -0.61 -22.45
N THR A 226 4.93 0.69 -22.45
CA THR A 226 3.89 1.65 -22.77
C THR A 226 4.34 2.49 -23.94
N LEU A 227 3.49 2.63 -24.94
CA LEU A 227 3.68 3.50 -26.08
C LEU A 227 2.59 4.57 -26.09
N SER A 228 2.99 5.83 -26.18
CA SER A 228 2.06 6.96 -26.36
C SER A 228 2.48 7.81 -27.56
N LEU A 229 1.53 8.08 -28.42
CA LEU A 229 1.69 8.88 -29.63
C LEU A 229 0.78 10.11 -29.54
N ASN A 230 1.36 11.28 -29.67
CA ASN A 230 0.63 12.52 -29.86
C ASN A 230 0.64 12.89 -31.34
N LEU A 231 -0.50 12.69 -31.97
CA LEU A 231 -0.67 12.90 -33.41
C LEU A 231 -1.12 14.34 -33.70
N PRO A 232 -0.95 14.82 -34.95
CA PRO A 232 -1.60 16.02 -35.39
C PRO A 232 -3.10 16.02 -35.07
N TRP A 233 -3.77 17.16 -35.09
CA TRP A 233 -5.21 17.33 -34.84
C TRP A 233 -5.65 17.07 -33.39
N ASN A 234 -4.73 17.13 -32.41
CA ASN A 234 -5.01 16.85 -30.99
C ASN A 234 -5.55 15.45 -30.74
N MET A 235 -5.09 14.48 -31.51
CA MET A 235 -5.36 13.07 -31.32
C MET A 235 -4.21 12.43 -30.56
N SER A 236 -4.50 11.53 -29.62
CA SER A 236 -3.51 10.72 -28.95
C SER A 236 -3.89 9.25 -28.96
N ILE A 237 -2.89 8.40 -29.13
CA ILE A 237 -3.03 6.95 -29.04
C ILE A 237 -2.06 6.48 -27.99
N SER A 238 -2.55 5.70 -27.03
CA SER A 238 -1.69 5.04 -26.06
C SER A 238 -2.03 3.56 -25.96
N THR A 239 -1.01 2.75 -25.73
CA THR A 239 -1.17 1.32 -25.50
C THR A 239 -0.13 0.85 -24.50
N ASP A 240 -0.51 -0.06 -23.63
CA ASP A 240 0.37 -0.73 -22.69
C ASP A 240 0.20 -2.25 -22.80
N LEU A 241 1.32 -2.94 -22.76
CA LEU A 241 1.39 -4.39 -22.80
C LEU A 241 2.33 -4.86 -21.71
N HIS A 242 1.80 -5.58 -20.71
CA HIS A 242 2.56 -6.05 -19.57
C HIS A 242 2.31 -7.53 -19.29
N GLN A 243 3.37 -8.28 -19.16
CA GLN A 243 3.34 -9.66 -18.69
C GLN A 243 3.56 -9.67 -17.18
N ASN A 244 2.56 -10.15 -16.43
CA ASN A 244 2.64 -10.39 -15.00
C ASN A 244 2.77 -11.88 -14.75
N SER A 245 3.70 -12.27 -13.90
CA SER A 245 3.95 -13.67 -13.58
C SER A 245 4.13 -13.87 -12.08
N ARG A 246 3.52 -14.92 -11.55
CA ARG A 246 3.62 -15.33 -10.15
C ARG A 246 4.15 -16.74 -10.08
N ARG A 247 5.10 -16.99 -9.16
CA ARG A 247 5.75 -18.29 -8.96
C ARG A 247 5.99 -18.57 -7.48
N GLY A 248 6.08 -19.86 -7.14
CA GLY A 248 6.44 -20.31 -5.79
C GLY A 248 5.25 -20.50 -4.85
N TYR A 249 4.02 -20.38 -5.34
CA TYR A 249 2.85 -20.76 -4.56
C TYR A 249 2.68 -22.29 -4.57
N SER A 250 2.33 -22.85 -3.42
CA SER A 250 2.05 -24.29 -3.27
C SER A 250 0.83 -24.75 -4.07
N ASP A 251 -0.13 -23.86 -4.26
CA ASP A 251 -1.29 -24.07 -5.11
C ASP A 251 -0.96 -23.64 -6.54
N ALA A 252 -1.01 -24.58 -7.48
CA ALA A 252 -0.66 -24.34 -8.87
C ALA A 252 -1.52 -23.26 -9.55
N SER A 253 -2.79 -23.13 -9.15
CA SER A 253 -3.71 -22.11 -9.69
C SER A 253 -3.26 -20.68 -9.45
N LEU A 254 -2.39 -20.46 -8.46
CA LEU A 254 -1.87 -19.15 -8.10
C LEU A 254 -0.56 -18.79 -8.80
N ASN A 255 0.06 -19.77 -9.47
CA ASN A 255 1.25 -19.54 -10.29
C ASN A 255 0.82 -19.10 -11.70
N THR A 256 0.35 -17.88 -11.81
CA THR A 256 -0.25 -17.33 -13.03
C THR A 256 0.75 -16.70 -13.97
N ASN A 257 0.36 -16.62 -15.24
CA ASN A 257 0.97 -15.75 -16.25
C ASN A 257 -0.18 -14.98 -16.88
N GLU A 258 -0.10 -13.66 -16.80
CA GLU A 258 -1.15 -12.77 -17.26
C GLU A 258 -0.55 -11.75 -18.19
N LEU A 259 -0.88 -11.83 -19.49
CA LEU A 259 -0.50 -10.83 -20.47
C LEU A 259 -1.64 -9.82 -20.60
N LEU A 260 -1.45 -8.66 -19.99
CA LEU A 260 -2.44 -7.58 -19.99
C LEU A 260 -2.13 -6.62 -21.13
N TRP A 261 -3.11 -6.41 -21.98
CA TRP A 261 -3.03 -5.46 -23.06
C TRP A 261 -4.19 -4.47 -22.99
N ASN A 262 -3.84 -3.20 -22.79
CA ASN A 262 -4.79 -2.09 -22.82
C ASN A 262 -4.45 -1.14 -23.96
N ALA A 263 -5.45 -0.46 -24.49
CA ALA A 263 -5.26 0.56 -25.50
C ALA A 263 -6.27 1.71 -25.33
N GLN A 264 -5.86 2.90 -25.72
CA GLN A 264 -6.71 4.09 -25.69
C GLN A 264 -6.47 4.93 -26.90
N ILE A 265 -7.55 5.46 -27.46
CA ILE A 265 -7.54 6.49 -28.50
C ILE A 265 -8.32 7.67 -27.95
N SER A 266 -7.72 8.86 -28.00
CA SER A 266 -8.37 10.08 -27.52
C SER A 266 -8.30 11.16 -28.58
N GLN A 267 -9.39 11.92 -28.73
CA GLN A 267 -9.51 13.06 -29.63
C GLN A 267 -10.00 14.27 -28.87
N SER A 268 -9.20 15.31 -28.84
CA SER A 268 -9.57 16.58 -28.24
C SER A 268 -10.07 17.56 -29.29
N MET A 269 -11.18 18.20 -28.99
CA MET A 269 -11.90 19.09 -29.87
C MET A 269 -12.26 20.40 -29.15
N LEU A 270 -12.81 21.33 -29.89
CA LEU A 270 -13.21 22.67 -29.46
C LEU A 270 -12.04 23.57 -29.07
N LYS A 271 -12.33 24.86 -28.97
CA LYS A 271 -11.33 25.88 -28.67
C LYS A 271 -10.70 25.62 -27.28
N GLY A 272 -9.38 25.49 -27.24
CA GLY A 272 -8.63 25.19 -26.01
C GLY A 272 -8.77 23.74 -25.53
N ASN A 273 -9.07 22.80 -26.43
CA ASN A 273 -9.24 21.36 -26.11
C ASN A 273 -10.29 21.14 -25.00
N ALA A 274 -11.40 21.87 -25.06
CA ALA A 274 -12.42 21.85 -24.03
C ALA A 274 -13.21 20.54 -23.97
N LEU A 275 -13.33 19.82 -25.10
CA LEU A 275 -14.04 18.55 -25.20
C LEU A 275 -13.05 17.46 -25.63
N THR A 276 -12.98 16.39 -24.88
CA THR A 276 -12.15 15.20 -25.22
C THR A 276 -13.02 13.96 -25.21
N PHE A 277 -13.01 13.23 -26.31
CA PHE A 277 -13.55 11.87 -26.40
C PHE A 277 -12.40 10.88 -26.28
N SER A 278 -12.60 9.84 -25.48
CA SER A 278 -11.62 8.76 -25.31
C SER A 278 -12.33 7.41 -25.45
N LEU A 279 -11.82 6.56 -26.30
CA LEU A 279 -12.22 5.16 -26.43
C LEU A 279 -11.11 4.32 -25.76
N GLN A 280 -11.47 3.58 -24.72
CA GLN A 280 -10.54 2.82 -23.90
C GLN A 280 -10.89 1.34 -24.00
N PHE A 281 -9.88 0.52 -24.20
CA PHE A 281 -9.96 -0.94 -24.23
C PHE A 281 -9.16 -1.48 -23.07
N TYR A 282 -9.80 -2.23 -22.19
CA TYR A 282 -9.16 -2.83 -21.03
C TYR A 282 -9.09 -4.34 -21.18
N ASP A 283 -7.93 -4.91 -20.84
CA ASP A 283 -7.63 -6.35 -20.90
C ASP A 283 -8.16 -7.00 -22.18
N ILE A 284 -7.64 -6.55 -23.32
CA ILE A 284 -8.06 -7.00 -24.67
C ILE A 284 -7.91 -8.51 -24.80
N LEU A 285 -6.91 -9.10 -24.14
CA LEU A 285 -6.62 -10.53 -24.18
C LEU A 285 -7.40 -11.35 -23.16
N ARG A 286 -8.13 -10.71 -22.25
CA ARG A 286 -8.95 -11.35 -21.18
C ARG A 286 -8.16 -12.29 -20.29
N GLN A 287 -6.95 -11.86 -19.87
CA GLN A 287 -6.05 -12.69 -19.06
C GLN A 287 -5.90 -12.20 -17.62
N GLN A 288 -6.56 -11.13 -17.23
CA GLN A 288 -6.48 -10.60 -15.88
C GLN A 288 -7.15 -11.55 -14.88
N SER A 289 -6.40 -11.96 -13.86
CA SER A 289 -6.90 -12.77 -12.75
C SER A 289 -7.66 -11.92 -11.73
N ASN A 290 -8.76 -12.47 -11.21
CA ASN A 290 -9.58 -11.87 -10.14
C ASN A 290 -9.22 -12.42 -8.76
N LEU A 291 -8.11 -13.17 -8.62
CA LEU A 291 -7.72 -13.83 -7.39
C LEU A 291 -6.73 -12.97 -6.61
N SER A 292 -7.06 -12.69 -5.35
CA SER A 292 -6.18 -12.04 -4.38
C SER A 292 -5.89 -12.96 -3.22
N ARG A 293 -4.63 -12.99 -2.76
CA ARG A 293 -4.22 -13.76 -1.59
C ARG A 293 -3.55 -12.85 -0.56
N VAL A 294 -4.05 -12.94 0.68
CA VAL A 294 -3.46 -12.27 1.84
C VAL A 294 -3.03 -13.33 2.86
N ILE A 295 -1.77 -13.27 3.28
CA ILE A 295 -1.20 -14.16 4.31
C ILE A 295 -0.77 -13.30 5.49
N ASN A 296 -1.22 -13.68 6.67
CA ASN A 296 -0.81 -13.07 7.94
C ASN A 296 -0.28 -14.13 8.91
N SER A 297 0.03 -13.74 10.14
CA SER A 297 0.58 -14.64 11.16
C SER A 297 -0.35 -15.80 11.56
N MET A 298 -1.63 -15.70 11.24
CA MET A 298 -2.65 -16.64 11.74
C MET A 298 -3.54 -17.24 10.67
N SER A 299 -3.61 -16.61 9.50
CA SER A 299 -4.51 -17.03 8.43
C SER A 299 -3.93 -16.75 7.05
N ARG A 300 -4.39 -17.54 6.11
CA ARG A 300 -4.29 -17.30 4.68
C ARG A 300 -5.71 -17.08 4.18
N THR A 301 -5.92 -15.97 3.48
CA THR A 301 -7.20 -15.63 2.89
C THR A 301 -7.04 -15.54 1.38
N ASP A 302 -7.76 -16.34 0.65
CA ASP A 302 -7.87 -16.29 -0.79
C ASP A 302 -9.23 -15.65 -1.13
N THR A 303 -9.21 -14.59 -1.91
CA THR A 303 -10.42 -13.87 -2.31
C THR A 303 -10.50 -13.86 -3.82
N GLU A 304 -11.56 -14.43 -4.36
CA GLU A 304 -11.90 -14.35 -5.77
C GLU A 304 -12.97 -13.28 -5.97
N TYR A 305 -12.69 -12.32 -6.86
CA TYR A 305 -13.61 -11.23 -7.14
C TYR A 305 -14.36 -11.54 -8.43
N ASN A 306 -15.68 -11.42 -8.40
CA ASN A 306 -16.48 -11.43 -9.62
C ASN A 306 -16.51 -10.01 -10.21
N SER A 307 -15.48 -9.66 -10.98
CA SER A 307 -15.33 -8.35 -11.62
C SER A 307 -15.23 -8.48 -13.13
N ILE A 308 -15.71 -7.46 -13.83
CA ILE A 308 -15.54 -7.35 -15.27
C ILE A 308 -14.16 -6.72 -15.52
N ASN A 309 -13.21 -7.49 -16.02
CA ASN A 309 -11.86 -7.01 -16.29
C ASN A 309 -11.69 -6.55 -17.74
N SER A 310 -12.29 -7.28 -18.69
CA SER A 310 -12.21 -6.97 -20.12
C SER A 310 -13.44 -6.21 -20.56
N TYR A 311 -13.27 -4.94 -20.92
CA TYR A 311 -14.37 -4.09 -21.38
C TYR A 311 -13.88 -2.95 -22.25
N ILE A 312 -14.81 -2.33 -22.97
CA ILE A 312 -14.61 -1.13 -23.76
C ILE A 312 -15.35 0.00 -23.08
N MET A 313 -14.71 1.15 -22.94
CA MET A 313 -15.32 2.33 -22.34
C MET A 313 -15.19 3.53 -23.28
N LEU A 314 -16.32 4.17 -23.57
CA LEU A 314 -16.36 5.48 -24.22
C LEU A 314 -16.49 6.55 -23.15
N ARG A 315 -15.57 7.49 -23.13
CA ARG A 315 -15.55 8.61 -22.18
C ARG A 315 -15.63 9.93 -22.93
N ALA A 316 -16.52 10.81 -22.52
CA ALA A 316 -16.58 12.19 -22.97
C ALA A 316 -16.24 13.11 -21.80
N THR A 317 -15.22 13.94 -21.92
CA THR A 317 -14.80 14.87 -20.89
C THR A 317 -14.93 16.30 -21.43
N TYR A 318 -15.76 17.10 -20.77
CA TYR A 318 -15.90 18.51 -21.12
C TYR A 318 -15.35 19.38 -19.98
N ARG A 319 -14.35 20.23 -20.31
CA ARG A 319 -13.68 21.12 -19.35
C ARG A 319 -14.31 22.51 -19.41
N LEU A 320 -15.08 22.87 -18.39
CA LEU A 320 -15.65 24.19 -18.21
C LEU A 320 -14.61 25.11 -17.52
N ASN A 321 -14.14 26.12 -18.21
CA ASN A 321 -13.31 27.18 -17.62
C ASN A 321 -14.22 28.36 -17.25
N LEU A 322 -14.97 28.25 -16.17
CA LEU A 322 -15.91 29.30 -15.71
C LEU A 322 -15.21 30.47 -15.03
N PHE A 323 -13.96 30.35 -14.62
CA PHE A 323 -13.21 31.38 -13.92
C PHE A 323 -11.90 31.72 -14.66
N GLY A 324 -12.03 32.41 -15.79
CA GLY A 324 -10.90 33.01 -16.51
C GLY A 324 -10.47 34.34 -15.87
N GLY A 325 -9.89 34.30 -14.68
CA GLY A 325 -9.22 35.48 -14.09
C GLY A 325 -7.89 35.74 -14.76
N LYS A 326 -7.48 37.02 -14.85
CA LYS A 326 -6.19 37.48 -15.41
C LYS A 326 -4.94 36.86 -14.75
N ASN A 327 -5.11 36.06 -13.68
CA ASN A 327 -4.08 35.34 -12.94
C ASN A 327 -4.14 33.82 -13.08
N ALA A 328 -4.82 33.30 -14.10
CA ALA A 328 -4.75 31.89 -14.41
C ALA A 328 -3.30 31.55 -14.79
N MET A 329 -2.67 30.61 -14.01
CA MET A 329 -1.34 30.11 -14.35
C MET A 329 -1.28 29.67 -15.81
N PRO A 330 -0.18 29.98 -16.53
CA PRO A 330 0.02 29.47 -17.88
C PRO A 330 -0.11 27.95 -17.87
N LYS A 331 -0.97 27.41 -18.74
CA LYS A 331 -1.10 25.95 -18.88
C LYS A 331 0.27 25.37 -19.20
N PRO A 332 0.67 24.26 -18.54
CA PRO A 332 1.77 23.45 -19.04
C PRO A 332 1.40 23.06 -20.48
N LYS A 333 2.23 23.42 -21.44
CA LYS A 333 2.10 22.93 -22.80
C LYS A 333 2.24 21.41 -22.76
N ASP A 334 1.19 20.75 -23.21
CA ASP A 334 1.18 19.37 -23.68
C ASP A 334 1.88 18.33 -22.81
N SER A 335 1.32 18.12 -21.59
CA SER A 335 1.44 16.80 -20.98
C SER A 335 0.16 16.04 -21.35
N PRO A 336 0.21 14.89 -22.01
CA PRO A 336 -0.97 14.03 -22.12
C PRO A 336 -1.44 13.73 -20.71
N ASP A 337 -2.71 14.07 -20.41
CA ASP A 337 -3.38 13.66 -19.18
C ASP A 337 -3.51 12.13 -19.22
N PHE A 338 -2.44 11.46 -18.87
CA PHE A 338 -2.48 10.05 -18.59
C PHE A 338 -3.26 9.92 -17.29
N ASP A 339 -4.54 9.56 -17.42
CA ASP A 339 -5.34 9.18 -16.28
C ASP A 339 -4.77 7.85 -15.74
N ARG A 340 -3.78 7.97 -14.85
CA ARG A 340 -3.13 6.85 -14.13
C ARG A 340 -4.08 6.11 -13.19
N ASN A 341 -5.37 6.36 -13.30
CA ASN A 341 -6.44 5.64 -12.64
C ASN A 341 -6.90 4.42 -13.47
N GLY A 342 -5.98 3.57 -13.85
CA GLY A 342 -6.34 2.20 -14.17
C GLY A 342 -6.84 1.50 -12.89
N PRO A 343 -7.66 0.43 -13.00
CA PRO A 343 -8.14 -0.31 -11.83
C PRO A 343 -6.93 -0.91 -11.07
N GLY A 344 -6.51 -0.23 -10.00
CA GLY A 344 -5.39 -0.65 -9.16
C GLY A 344 -4.59 0.45 -8.48
N MET A 345 -4.72 1.71 -8.88
CA MET A 345 -4.05 2.82 -8.17
C MET A 345 -5.08 3.69 -7.45
N GLY A 346 -5.12 3.58 -6.13
CA GLY A 346 -5.89 4.48 -5.28
C GLY A 346 -5.44 5.94 -5.41
N PRO A 347 -6.32 6.91 -5.12
CA PRO A 347 -6.04 8.32 -5.33
C PRO A 347 -4.86 8.79 -4.47
N ARG A 348 -3.83 9.35 -5.11
CA ARG A 348 -2.83 10.16 -4.41
C ARG A 348 -3.50 11.48 -4.03
N GLU A 349 -3.76 11.67 -2.73
CA GLU A 349 -4.12 12.98 -2.20
C GLU A 349 -3.00 13.99 -2.50
N GLY A 350 -3.30 14.88 -3.41
CA GLY A 350 -2.49 16.07 -3.67
C GLY A 350 -2.60 17.02 -2.49
N GLY A 351 -1.47 17.28 -1.80
CA GLY A 351 -1.38 18.22 -0.70
C GLY A 351 -1.83 19.61 -1.09
N LYS A 352 -3.01 20.03 -0.64
CA LYS A 352 -3.40 21.43 -0.56
C LYS A 352 -3.02 21.97 0.81
N LYS A 353 -2.15 22.95 0.83
CA LYS A 353 -2.01 23.87 1.97
C LYS A 353 -3.32 24.62 2.16
N GLY A 354 -3.94 24.49 3.31
CA GLY A 354 -5.13 25.22 3.69
C GLY A 354 -5.23 25.31 5.21
N PHE A 355 -5.22 26.52 5.69
CA PHE A 355 -5.38 26.96 7.07
C PHE A 355 -6.67 26.47 7.74
N GLY A 356 -6.53 26.08 9.02
CA GLY A 356 -7.46 26.43 10.09
C GLY A 356 -8.74 25.64 10.26
N GLY A 357 -8.87 25.00 11.41
CA GLY A 357 -10.14 24.94 12.14
C GLY A 357 -10.87 23.59 12.19
N GLY A 358 -10.91 22.98 13.38
CA GLY A 358 -12.07 22.24 13.86
C GLY A 358 -12.10 20.73 13.63
N ARG A 359 -11.79 19.98 14.67
CA ARG A 359 -12.19 18.57 14.86
C ARG A 359 -13.71 18.42 14.92
N PRO A 360 -14.26 17.28 14.48
CA PRO A 360 -14.79 16.37 15.48
C PRO A 360 -14.32 14.91 15.31
N ALA A 361 -14.55 14.16 16.39
CA ALA A 361 -14.04 12.84 16.70
C ALA A 361 -14.79 11.69 15.99
N GLY A 362 -14.09 10.55 15.83
CA GLY A 362 -14.67 9.23 15.98
C GLY A 362 -15.05 8.50 14.70
N GLY A 363 -14.14 7.66 14.20
CA GLY A 363 -14.44 6.51 13.35
C GLY A 363 -13.36 5.46 13.52
N PRO A 364 -13.69 4.15 13.56
CA PRO A 364 -12.72 3.10 13.84
C PRO A 364 -11.73 2.93 12.70
N PRO A 365 -10.46 2.55 12.97
CA PRO A 365 -9.49 2.29 11.94
C PRO A 365 -9.85 0.99 11.20
N SER A 366 -10.26 1.12 9.97
CA SER A 366 -10.28 0.01 9.03
C SER A 366 -8.84 -0.43 8.77
N GLY A 367 -8.59 -1.73 8.93
CA GLY A 367 -7.30 -2.34 8.68
C GLY A 367 -6.79 -2.01 7.27
N GLY A 368 -5.62 -1.44 7.19
CA GLY A 368 -4.95 -1.17 5.95
C GLY A 368 -4.60 -2.46 5.21
N GLY A 369 -5.38 -2.78 4.19
CA GLY A 369 -4.98 -3.73 3.19
C GLY A 369 -3.98 -3.03 2.25
N PHE A 370 -2.74 -3.47 2.24
CA PHE A 370 -1.83 -3.14 1.16
C PHE A 370 -2.31 -3.90 -0.08
N GLY A 371 -2.99 -3.19 -0.97
CA GLY A 371 -3.20 -3.66 -2.33
C GLY A 371 -1.87 -3.65 -3.06
N GLY A 372 -1.44 -4.83 -3.49
CA GLY A 372 -0.28 -4.96 -4.34
C GLY A 372 -0.56 -4.38 -5.74
N PHE A 373 0.49 -3.95 -6.36
CA PHE A 373 0.57 -3.62 -7.78
C PHE A 373 0.40 -4.88 -8.64
#